data_56858b268a3b040f652d29bd039b0994
#
_entry.id   56858b268a3b040f652d29bd039b0994
#
_cell.length_a   1.000
_cell.length_b   1.000
_cell.length_c   1.000
_cell.angle_alpha   90.00
_cell.angle_beta   90.00
_cell.angle_gamma   90.00
#
_symmetry.space_group_name_H-M   'P 1'
#
loop_
_entity.id
_entity.type
_entity.pdbx_description
1 polymer ?
#
loop_
_entity_poly.entity_id
_entity_poly.type
_entity_poly.pdbx_seq_one_letter_code
_entity_poly.pdbx_strand_id
1 'polypeptide(L)'
;MEPDSLFKTLLKYKNRDLKLEYENGLRLIGRTDTFFETDNGLEDDDINYKEYYATVFQVNKILSPPLNNEKDSLYTWLIKGNTLFEISLYEDTPSAVYLADGQKIWELDSDE
;
A
#
# COMPACT_ATOMS: atom_id res chain seq x y z
N MET A 1 13.24 -0.50 15.86
CA MET A 1 13.14 -0.32 14.40
C MET A 1 12.37 0.95 14.09
N GLU A 2 12.89 1.76 13.18
CA GLU A 2 12.19 2.97 12.77
C GLU A 2 11.18 2.68 11.67
N PRO A 3 10.00 3.32 11.72
CA PRO A 3 9.05 3.21 10.61
C PRO A 3 9.64 3.80 9.32
N ASP A 4 9.31 3.19 8.19
CA ASP A 4 9.72 3.70 6.88
C ASP A 4 8.91 4.95 6.48
N SER A 5 9.31 5.60 5.40
CA SER A 5 8.67 6.83 4.94
C SER A 5 7.23 6.63 4.49
N LEU A 6 6.93 5.48 3.88
CA LEU A 6 5.55 5.17 3.47
C LEU A 6 4.65 5.06 4.69
N PHE A 7 5.06 4.27 5.69
CA PHE A 7 4.30 4.10 6.91
C PHE A 7 4.08 5.44 7.63
N LYS A 8 5.14 6.24 7.77
CA LYS A 8 5.04 7.55 8.39
C LYS A 8 4.06 8.47 7.67
N THR A 9 4.09 8.46 6.34
CA THR A 9 3.18 9.27 5.54
C THR A 9 1.73 8.83 5.73
N LEU A 10 1.48 7.52 5.64
CA LEU A 10 0.13 7.00 5.83
C LEU A 10 -0.41 7.30 7.23
N LEU A 11 0.45 7.19 8.24
CA LEU A 11 0.06 7.49 9.61
C LEU A 11 -0.26 8.98 9.80
N LYS A 12 0.53 9.86 9.18
CA LYS A 12 0.32 11.31 9.25
C LYS A 12 -1.04 11.71 8.68
N TYR A 13 -1.48 11.03 7.63
CA TYR A 13 -2.72 11.35 6.94
C TYR A 13 -3.83 10.34 7.23
N LYS A 14 -3.77 9.65 8.36
CA LYS A 14 -4.85 8.73 8.75
C LYS A 14 -6.17 9.52 8.86
N ASN A 15 -7.28 8.81 8.61
CA ASN A 15 -8.63 9.37 8.61
C ASN A 15 -8.92 10.33 7.45
N ARG A 16 -8.07 10.35 6.42
CA ARG A 16 -8.29 11.14 5.21
C ARG A 16 -8.39 10.23 4.01
N ASP A 17 -9.13 10.66 3.00
CA ASP A 17 -9.19 9.93 1.73
C ASP A 17 -7.87 10.06 1.01
N LEU A 18 -7.29 8.93 0.62
CA LEU A 18 -6.02 8.87 -0.08
C LEU A 18 -6.19 8.14 -1.40
N LYS A 19 -5.48 8.61 -2.43
CA LYS A 19 -5.38 7.90 -3.70
C LYS A 19 -4.06 7.15 -3.75
N LEU A 20 -4.13 5.87 -4.11
CA LEU A 20 -2.95 5.04 -4.33
C LEU A 20 -2.80 4.82 -5.82
N GLU A 21 -1.60 5.03 -6.33
CA GLU A 21 -1.27 4.77 -7.73
C GLU A 21 -0.22 3.67 -7.79
N TYR A 22 -0.46 2.69 -8.64
CA TYR A 22 0.45 1.56 -8.84
C TYR A 22 1.09 1.65 -10.21
N GLU A 23 2.29 1.11 -10.32
CA GLU A 23 3.08 1.19 -11.55
C GLU A 23 2.35 0.61 -12.76
N ASN A 24 1.52 -0.41 -12.56
CA ASN A 24 0.76 -1.04 -13.64
C ASN A 24 -0.49 -0.26 -14.06
N GLY A 25 -0.72 0.92 -13.50
CA GLY A 25 -1.86 1.76 -13.85
C GLY A 25 -3.06 1.62 -12.94
N LEU A 26 -3.05 0.66 -12.02
CA LEU A 26 -4.12 0.52 -11.03
C LEU A 26 -4.15 1.76 -10.13
N ARG A 27 -5.34 2.34 -9.93
CA ARG A 27 -5.53 3.49 -9.04
C ARG A 27 -6.72 3.21 -8.14
N LEU A 28 -6.53 3.51 -6.86
CA LEU A 28 -7.52 3.24 -5.82
C LEU A 28 -7.74 4.50 -4.99
N ILE A 29 -8.92 4.65 -4.41
CA ILE A 29 -9.17 5.64 -3.38
C ILE A 29 -9.74 4.94 -2.16
N GLY A 30 -9.31 5.36 -0.98
CA GLY A 30 -9.77 4.77 0.27
C GLY A 30 -9.09 5.41 1.47
N ARG A 31 -9.10 4.70 2.58
CA ARG A 31 -8.52 5.17 3.84
C ARG A 31 -7.72 4.08 4.52
N THR A 32 -6.73 4.49 5.30
CA THR A 32 -6.04 3.56 6.18
C THR A 32 -6.97 3.12 7.31
N ASP A 33 -6.85 1.87 7.72
CA ASP A 33 -7.67 1.29 8.79
C ASP A 33 -6.83 1.01 10.03
N THR A 34 -5.86 0.10 9.93
CA THR A 34 -5.06 -0.36 11.06
C THR A 34 -3.58 -0.24 10.73
N PHE A 35 -2.78 0.15 11.71
CA PHE A 35 -1.32 0.22 11.60
C PHE A 35 -0.71 -0.82 12.52
N PHE A 36 0.27 -1.59 12.01
CA PHE A 36 0.84 -2.68 12.80
C PHE A 36 2.26 -2.99 12.36
N GLU A 37 2.94 -3.76 13.20
CA GLU A 37 4.27 -4.30 12.92
C GLU A 37 4.12 -5.77 12.58
N THR A 38 4.83 -6.24 11.58
CA THR A 38 4.78 -7.63 11.14
C THR A 38 6.17 -8.08 10.70
N ASP A 39 6.25 -9.30 10.14
CA ASP A 39 7.51 -9.84 9.66
C ASP A 39 7.29 -10.62 8.37
N ASN A 40 8.38 -11.14 7.80
CA ASN A 40 8.33 -11.87 6.53
C ASN A 40 8.05 -13.37 6.69
N GLY A 41 7.65 -13.80 7.88
CA GLY A 41 7.28 -15.18 8.13
C GLY A 41 8.42 -16.16 8.37
N LEU A 42 9.67 -15.68 8.36
CA LEU A 42 10.83 -16.50 8.65
C LEU A 42 11.07 -16.61 10.15
N GLU A 43 11.86 -17.60 10.57
CA GLU A 43 12.25 -17.70 11.97
C GLU A 43 13.14 -16.52 12.36
N ASP A 44 13.06 -16.08 13.62
CA ASP A 44 13.79 -14.91 14.07
C ASP A 44 15.30 -15.06 14.09
N ASP A 45 15.81 -16.31 14.01
CA ASP A 45 17.24 -16.57 13.89
C ASP A 45 17.70 -16.75 12.44
N ASP A 46 16.79 -16.65 11.46
CA ASP A 46 17.14 -16.75 10.05
C ASP A 46 17.82 -15.45 9.62
N ILE A 47 18.92 -15.59 8.86
CA ILE A 47 19.68 -14.45 8.38
C ILE A 47 18.84 -13.51 7.49
N ASN A 48 17.78 -14.04 6.87
CA ASN A 48 16.88 -13.26 6.03
C ASN A 48 15.63 -12.79 6.76
N TYR A 49 15.54 -13.03 8.08
CA TYR A 49 14.42 -12.54 8.88
C TYR A 49 14.36 -11.02 8.83
N LYS A 50 13.16 -10.49 8.68
CA LYS A 50 12.95 -9.04 8.62
C LYS A 50 11.61 -8.68 9.25
N GLU A 51 11.64 -7.68 10.10
CA GLU A 51 10.45 -7.04 10.64
C GLU A 51 10.19 -5.74 9.89
N TYR A 52 8.93 -5.38 9.72
CA TYR A 52 8.57 -4.15 9.04
C TYR A 52 7.21 -3.67 9.50
N TYR A 53 6.90 -2.41 9.18
CA TYR A 53 5.61 -1.81 9.48
C TYR A 53 4.69 -1.93 8.27
N ALA A 54 3.40 -2.13 8.54
CA ALA A 54 2.39 -2.24 7.50
C ALA A 54 1.10 -1.59 7.96
N THR A 55 0.21 -1.32 7.02
CA THR A 55 -1.12 -0.82 7.33
C THR A 55 -2.16 -1.55 6.51
N VAL A 56 -3.33 -1.74 7.09
CA VAL A 56 -4.49 -2.21 6.35
C VAL A 56 -5.14 -0.99 5.70
N PHE A 57 -5.41 -1.09 4.41
CA PHE A 57 -6.06 -0.03 3.64
C PHE A 57 -7.45 -0.50 3.23
N GLN A 58 -8.45 0.35 3.47
CA GLN A 58 -9.82 0.07 3.05
C GLN A 58 -10.11 0.82 1.77
N VAL A 59 -10.40 0.09 0.71
CA VAL A 59 -10.69 0.66 -0.61
C VAL A 59 -12.15 1.07 -0.68
N ASN A 60 -12.40 2.33 -1.04
CA ASN A 60 -13.74 2.83 -1.28
C ASN A 60 -14.13 2.67 -2.75
N LYS A 61 -13.16 2.83 -3.67
CA LYS A 61 -13.44 2.76 -5.09
C LYS A 61 -12.16 2.46 -5.87
N ILE A 62 -12.29 1.68 -6.93
CA ILE A 62 -11.23 1.49 -7.92
C ILE A 62 -11.40 2.59 -8.95
N LEU A 63 -10.40 3.48 -9.07
CA LEU A 63 -10.46 4.62 -9.99
C LEU A 63 -10.09 4.22 -11.41
N SER A 64 -9.12 3.30 -11.55
CA SER A 64 -8.76 2.74 -12.85
C SER A 64 -8.19 1.35 -12.68
N PRO A 65 -8.49 0.42 -13.59
CA PRO A 65 -7.92 -0.93 -13.54
C PRO A 65 -6.46 -0.93 -14.01
N PRO A 66 -5.75 -2.04 -13.79
CA PRO A 66 -4.41 -2.18 -14.38
C PRO A 66 -4.46 -2.07 -15.90
N LEU A 67 -3.42 -1.49 -16.47
CA LEU A 67 -3.25 -1.47 -17.93
C LEU A 67 -2.97 -2.90 -18.42
N ASN A 68 -3.23 -3.23 -19.64
CA ASN A 68 -2.84 -4.49 -20.30
C ASN A 68 -3.54 -5.76 -19.79
N ASN A 69 -4.57 -5.66 -18.96
CA ASN A 69 -5.31 -6.83 -18.43
C ASN A 69 -4.38 -7.91 -17.82
N GLU A 70 -3.24 -7.50 -17.28
CA GLU A 70 -2.33 -8.45 -16.64
C GLU A 70 -2.92 -9.00 -15.36
N LYS A 71 -2.50 -10.22 -15.01
CA LYS A 71 -2.90 -10.83 -13.74
C LYS A 71 -2.25 -10.03 -12.62
N ASP A 72 -3.03 -9.18 -11.99
CA ASP A 72 -2.63 -8.43 -10.81
C ASP A 72 -3.34 -9.06 -9.62
N SER A 73 -2.58 -9.58 -8.66
CA SER A 73 -3.15 -10.25 -7.50
C SER A 73 -4.01 -9.31 -6.65
N LEU A 74 -3.58 -8.05 -6.50
CA LEU A 74 -4.35 -7.06 -5.74
C LEU A 74 -5.66 -6.74 -6.45
N TYR A 75 -5.62 -6.45 -7.76
CA TYR A 75 -6.83 -6.16 -8.51
C TYR A 75 -7.81 -7.34 -8.48
N THR A 76 -7.28 -8.56 -8.66
CA THR A 76 -8.10 -9.77 -8.59
C THR A 76 -8.78 -9.91 -7.23
N TRP A 77 -8.06 -9.63 -6.15
CA TRP A 77 -8.60 -9.63 -4.79
C TRP A 77 -9.76 -8.64 -4.65
N LEU A 78 -9.57 -7.43 -5.16
CA LEU A 78 -10.57 -6.35 -5.03
C LEU A 78 -11.83 -6.62 -5.86
N ILE A 79 -11.70 -7.13 -7.09
CA ILE A 79 -12.89 -7.38 -7.93
C ILE A 79 -13.73 -8.55 -7.43
N LYS A 80 -13.19 -9.38 -6.56
CA LYS A 80 -13.96 -10.44 -5.88
C LYS A 80 -14.84 -9.91 -4.77
N GLY A 81 -14.80 -8.61 -4.49
CA GLY A 81 -15.62 -7.97 -3.47
C GLY A 81 -14.88 -7.67 -2.17
N ASN A 82 -13.60 -7.97 -2.09
CA ASN A 82 -12.79 -7.62 -0.91
C ASN A 82 -12.44 -6.14 -0.94
N THR A 83 -12.44 -5.49 0.23
CA THR A 83 -12.17 -4.06 0.33
C THR A 83 -10.96 -3.74 1.18
N LEU A 84 -10.39 -4.72 1.87
CA LEU A 84 -9.24 -4.52 2.75
C LEU A 84 -8.03 -5.26 2.19
N PHE A 85 -6.88 -4.61 2.25
CA PHE A 85 -5.62 -5.25 1.91
C PHE A 85 -4.47 -4.59 2.66
N GLU A 86 -3.36 -5.30 2.77
CA GLU A 86 -2.18 -4.83 3.49
C GLU A 86 -1.23 -4.08 2.57
N ILE A 87 -0.73 -2.93 3.03
CA ILE A 87 0.26 -2.13 2.33
C ILE A 87 1.54 -2.06 3.17
N SER A 88 2.68 -2.31 2.53
CA SER A 88 4.00 -2.11 3.13
C SER A 88 5.01 -1.82 2.02
N LEU A 89 6.27 -1.59 2.39
CA LEU A 89 7.35 -1.50 1.40
C LEU A 89 7.69 -2.85 0.78
N TYR A 90 7.09 -3.95 1.27
CA TYR A 90 7.39 -5.31 0.82
C TYR A 90 6.20 -5.99 0.16
N GLU A 91 5.01 -5.44 0.28
CA GLU A 91 3.80 -6.06 -0.25
C GLU A 91 2.79 -5.01 -0.70
N ASP A 92 2.32 -5.15 -1.93
CA ASP A 92 1.34 -4.25 -2.55
C ASP A 92 1.70 -2.78 -2.41
N THR A 93 3.01 -2.48 -2.58
CA THR A 93 3.54 -1.14 -2.43
C THR A 93 3.08 -0.25 -3.58
N PRO A 94 2.42 0.90 -3.29
CA PRO A 94 2.07 1.83 -4.36
C PRO A 94 3.32 2.52 -4.91
N SER A 95 3.23 3.01 -6.15
CA SER A 95 4.30 3.84 -6.72
C SER A 95 4.19 5.28 -6.23
N ALA A 96 2.97 5.73 -5.88
CA ALA A 96 2.75 7.07 -5.35
C ALA A 96 1.46 7.11 -4.53
N VAL A 97 1.41 8.05 -3.59
CA VAL A 97 0.25 8.30 -2.75
C VAL A 97 -0.11 9.78 -2.86
N TYR A 98 -1.40 10.06 -3.03
CA TYR A 98 -1.92 11.42 -3.18
C TYR A 98 -3.05 11.67 -2.19
N LEU A 99 -3.21 12.94 -1.79
CA LEU A 99 -4.44 13.37 -1.14
C LEU A 99 -5.58 13.39 -2.16
N ALA A 100 -6.82 13.43 -1.69
CA ALA A 100 -7.99 13.45 -2.57
C ALA A 100 -7.99 14.63 -3.53
N ASP A 101 -7.37 15.77 -3.15
CA ASP A 101 -7.26 16.95 -4.00
C ASP A 101 -6.17 16.86 -5.08
N GLY A 102 -5.44 15.74 -5.11
CA GLY A 102 -4.40 15.51 -6.11
C GLY A 102 -2.98 15.84 -5.67
N GLN A 103 -2.80 16.35 -4.46
CA GLN A 103 -1.45 16.65 -3.97
C GLN A 103 -0.70 15.36 -3.69
N LYS A 104 0.47 15.17 -4.33
CA LYS A 104 1.33 14.02 -4.07
C LYS A 104 1.98 14.18 -2.70
N ILE A 105 1.82 13.18 -1.84
CA ILE A 105 2.40 13.20 -0.50
C ILE A 105 3.49 12.15 -0.30
N TRP A 106 3.60 11.21 -1.23
CA TRP A 106 4.65 10.19 -1.17
C TRP A 106 4.83 9.56 -2.55
N GLU A 107 6.06 9.17 -2.87
CA GLU A 107 6.32 8.36 -4.05
C GLU A 107 7.49 7.41 -3.77
N LEU A 108 7.46 6.26 -4.45
CA LEU A 108 8.49 5.26 -4.31
C LEU A 108 9.80 5.79 -4.89
N ASP A 109 10.86 5.71 -4.09
CA ASP A 109 12.18 6.14 -4.52
C ASP A 109 12.81 5.05 -5.38
N SER A 110 13.00 5.35 -6.66
CA SER A 110 13.54 4.38 -7.61
C SER A 110 15.04 4.19 -7.48
N ASP A 111 15.71 5.01 -6.68
CA ASP A 111 17.17 4.93 -6.47
C ASP A 111 17.54 3.98 -5.31
N GLU A 112 16.59 3.40 -4.64
CA GLU A 112 16.82 2.46 -3.55
C GLU A 112 16.83 1.02 -4.02
#